data_950cf1e652b115122507081b649a743d
#
_entry.id   950cf1e652b115122507081b649a743d
#
_cell.length_a   1.000
_cell.length_b   1.000
_cell.length_c   1.000
_cell.angle_alpha   90.00
_cell.angle_beta   90.00
_cell.angle_gamma   90.00
#
_symmetry.space_group_name_H-M   'P 1'
#
loop_
_entity.id
_entity.type
_entity.pdbx_description
1 polymer ?
#
loop_
_entity_poly.entity_id
_entity_poly.type
_entity_poly.pdbx_seq_one_letter_code
_entity_poly.pdbx_strand_id
1 'polypeptide(L)'
;LGLVGSEMWIRDSASIRRGFQVYQEVCASCHSLQRIAWRNLVGVSHTVDEAKAMAADVEYEDGPNDDGEMFQRPGKLSDYLPSPYPNEEAARAANGGGLPPDLSLIVKARHGGADYVFSLLTGYTDPPAGVNVQEGLNFNPFFPGTQIAMARVLFDDLVEFDDGTPATTSQMAKDVVHFLCVQPCALCGILTHVQELCC
;
A
#
# COMPACT_ATOMS: atom_id res chain seq x y z
N LEU A 1 -20.62 -6.12 -24.20
CA LEU A 1 -20.27 -5.08 -23.25
C LEU A 1 -20.15 -5.72 -21.86
N GLY A 2 -19.01 -6.25 -21.47
CA GLY A 2 -18.87 -6.91 -20.19
C GLY A 2 -17.59 -7.70 -19.98
N LEU A 3 -16.46 -7.31 -20.56
CA LEU A 3 -15.19 -8.04 -20.43
C LEU A 3 -13.98 -7.12 -20.19
N VAL A 4 -14.17 -5.96 -19.58
CA VAL A 4 -13.06 -5.03 -19.30
C VAL A 4 -12.51 -5.18 -17.86
N GLY A 5 -13.21 -5.91 -16.98
CA GLY A 5 -12.84 -5.97 -15.55
C GLY A 5 -11.77 -6.99 -15.17
N SER A 6 -11.65 -8.13 -15.86
CA SER A 6 -10.81 -9.23 -15.40
C SER A 6 -9.39 -9.28 -15.99
N GLU A 7 -9.16 -8.66 -17.15
CA GLU A 7 -7.84 -8.66 -17.78
C GLU A 7 -6.91 -7.53 -17.31
N MET A 8 -7.46 -6.51 -16.64
CA MET A 8 -6.70 -5.34 -16.18
C MET A 8 -5.78 -5.64 -14.98
N TRP A 9 -5.99 -6.76 -14.30
CA TRP A 9 -5.26 -7.16 -13.09
C TRP A 9 -4.32 -8.37 -13.30
N ILE A 10 -3.88 -8.58 -14.55
CA ILE A 10 -2.88 -9.62 -14.85
C ILE A 10 -1.55 -9.25 -14.19
N ARG A 11 -0.89 -10.22 -13.58
CA ARG A 11 0.44 -10.05 -12.94
C ARG A 11 1.47 -9.54 -13.93
N ASP A 12 1.64 -8.25 -13.94
CA ASP A 12 2.82 -7.62 -14.49
C ASP A 12 3.78 -7.35 -13.31
N SER A 13 4.89 -8.10 -13.24
CA SER A 13 5.88 -7.93 -12.18
C SER A 13 6.47 -6.52 -12.15
N ALA A 14 6.55 -5.85 -13.29
CA ALA A 14 6.97 -4.46 -13.38
C ALA A 14 5.92 -3.53 -12.73
N SER A 15 4.63 -3.74 -12.99
CA SER A 15 3.56 -2.99 -12.35
C SER A 15 3.53 -3.19 -10.83
N ILE A 16 3.74 -4.44 -10.35
CA ILE A 16 3.81 -4.72 -8.91
C ILE A 16 5.02 -4.04 -8.26
N ARG A 17 6.16 -4.02 -8.95
CA ARG A 17 7.39 -3.36 -8.49
C ARG A 17 7.19 -1.84 -8.38
N ARG A 18 6.63 -1.21 -9.42
CA ARG A 18 6.25 0.21 -9.37
C ARG A 18 5.24 0.49 -8.27
N GLY A 19 4.25 -0.39 -8.09
CA GLY A 19 3.26 -0.29 -7.03
C GLY A 19 3.86 -0.35 -5.62
N PHE A 20 4.88 -1.17 -5.42
CA PHE A 20 5.64 -1.19 -4.17
C PHE A 20 6.42 0.12 -3.97
N GLN A 21 7.02 0.66 -5.02
CA GLN A 21 7.69 1.96 -4.96
C GLN A 21 6.70 3.09 -4.59
N VAL A 22 5.53 3.14 -5.22
CA VAL A 22 4.46 4.10 -4.84
C VAL A 22 4.04 3.91 -3.38
N TYR A 23 3.92 2.67 -2.90
CA TYR A 23 3.64 2.43 -1.49
C TYR A 23 4.74 3.00 -0.59
N GLN A 24 6.01 2.72 -0.87
CA GLN A 24 7.13 3.18 -0.06
C GLN A 24 7.25 4.71 -0.01
N GLU A 25 7.14 5.37 -1.16
CA GLU A 25 7.38 6.81 -1.28
C GLU A 25 6.17 7.66 -0.86
N VAL A 26 4.94 7.12 -1.01
CA VAL A 26 3.71 7.89 -0.76
C VAL A 26 2.91 7.35 0.42
N CYS A 27 2.56 6.07 0.40
CA CYS A 27 1.58 5.50 1.34
C CYS A 27 2.19 5.14 2.70
N ALA A 28 3.45 4.70 2.73
CA ALA A 28 4.12 4.19 3.93
C ALA A 28 4.33 5.26 5.01
N SER A 29 4.22 6.55 4.66
CA SER A 29 4.26 7.66 5.62
C SER A 29 3.08 7.65 6.60
N CYS A 30 1.94 7.05 6.22
CA CYS A 30 0.72 7.01 7.02
C CYS A 30 0.18 5.60 7.22
N HIS A 31 0.37 4.69 6.26
CA HIS A 31 -0.22 3.36 6.25
C HIS A 31 0.82 2.26 6.47
N SER A 32 0.50 1.33 7.35
CA SER A 32 1.31 0.13 7.59
C SER A 32 0.97 -1.02 6.64
N LEU A 33 1.90 -1.98 6.56
CA LEU A 33 1.74 -3.31 5.97
C LEU A 33 2.19 -4.36 7.00
N GLN A 34 1.57 -4.39 8.17
CA GLN A 34 2.00 -5.16 9.35
C GLN A 34 2.06 -6.67 9.12
N ARG A 35 1.37 -7.18 8.10
CA ARG A 35 1.34 -8.62 7.79
C ARG A 35 2.34 -9.03 6.70
N ILE A 36 3.03 -8.06 6.09
CA ILE A 36 3.95 -8.29 4.97
C ILE A 36 5.38 -8.23 5.49
N ALA A 37 6.11 -9.33 5.32
CA ALA A 37 7.54 -9.39 5.58
C ALA A 37 8.33 -9.18 4.27
N TRP A 38 9.59 -8.79 4.37
CA TRP A 38 10.46 -8.60 3.21
C TRP A 38 10.54 -9.83 2.30
N ARG A 39 10.49 -11.05 2.89
CA ARG A 39 10.44 -12.31 2.11
C ARG A 39 9.24 -12.42 1.18
N ASN A 40 8.13 -11.73 1.47
CA ASN A 40 6.92 -11.80 0.65
C ASN A 40 7.05 -11.05 -0.68
N LEU A 41 8.07 -10.19 -0.83
CA LEU A 41 8.41 -9.51 -2.09
C LEU A 41 9.20 -10.41 -3.03
N VAL A 42 9.89 -11.43 -2.50
CA VAL A 42 10.75 -12.33 -3.26
C VAL A 42 9.95 -13.19 -4.24
N GLY A 43 10.34 -13.14 -5.51
CA GLY A 43 9.66 -13.87 -6.59
C GLY A 43 8.29 -13.29 -7.00
N VAL A 44 7.88 -12.21 -6.37
CA VAL A 44 6.67 -11.44 -6.73
C VAL A 44 7.06 -10.19 -7.52
N SER A 45 7.90 -9.36 -6.94
CA SER A 45 8.36 -8.09 -7.52
C SER A 45 9.86 -7.90 -7.45
N HIS A 46 10.56 -8.59 -6.54
CA HIS A 46 11.98 -8.43 -6.29
C HIS A 46 12.70 -9.78 -6.26
N THR A 47 13.99 -9.74 -6.54
CA THR A 47 14.90 -10.88 -6.31
C THR A 47 15.22 -11.02 -4.82
N VAL A 48 15.82 -12.16 -4.45
CA VAL A 48 16.26 -12.40 -3.06
C VAL A 48 17.28 -11.36 -2.62
N ASP A 49 18.22 -11.00 -3.48
CA ASP A 49 19.30 -10.08 -3.13
C ASP A 49 18.81 -8.63 -3.00
N GLU A 50 17.90 -8.20 -3.88
CA GLU A 50 17.23 -6.89 -3.76
C GLU A 50 16.43 -6.81 -2.46
N ALA A 51 15.61 -7.80 -2.16
CA ALA A 51 14.80 -7.81 -0.94
C ALA A 51 15.66 -7.84 0.34
N LYS A 52 16.83 -8.53 0.29
CA LYS A 52 17.80 -8.50 1.40
C LYS A 52 18.45 -7.12 1.56
N ALA A 53 18.83 -6.47 0.47
CA ALA A 53 19.43 -5.15 0.51
C ALA A 53 18.46 -4.14 1.11
N MET A 54 17.21 -4.09 0.59
CA MET A 54 16.16 -3.21 1.13
C MET A 54 15.87 -3.48 2.61
N ALA A 55 15.84 -4.75 3.03
CA ALA A 55 15.64 -5.09 4.44
C ALA A 55 16.79 -4.57 5.31
N ALA A 56 18.03 -4.71 4.84
CA ALA A 56 19.23 -4.30 5.58
C ALA A 56 19.36 -2.78 5.75
N ASP A 57 18.72 -1.99 4.89
CA ASP A 57 18.66 -0.52 4.99
C ASP A 57 17.75 -0.03 6.14
N VAL A 58 16.95 -0.94 6.72
CA VAL A 58 16.04 -0.63 7.82
C VAL A 58 16.60 -1.22 9.12
N GLU A 59 16.64 -0.41 10.18
CA GLU A 59 17.06 -0.86 11.51
C GLU A 59 15.85 -1.40 12.29
N TYR A 60 16.05 -2.55 12.95
CA TYR A 60 15.07 -3.19 13.82
C TYR A 60 15.65 -3.37 15.22
N GLU A 61 14.83 -3.10 16.21
CA GLU A 61 15.15 -3.43 17.59
C GLU A 61 15.02 -4.94 17.80
N ASP A 62 16.06 -5.55 18.35
CA ASP A 62 16.16 -6.99 18.65
C ASP A 62 16.76 -7.20 20.03
N GLY A 63 16.61 -8.38 20.57
CA GLY A 63 17.14 -8.74 21.88
C GLY A 63 16.06 -9.32 22.80
N PRO A 64 16.34 -9.39 24.12
CA PRO A 64 17.58 -8.94 24.76
C PRO A 64 18.80 -9.81 24.42
N ASN A 65 20.01 -9.20 24.45
CA ASN A 65 21.28 -9.91 24.39
C ASN A 65 21.55 -10.69 25.71
N ASP A 66 22.72 -11.32 25.82
CA ASP A 66 23.10 -12.09 27.01
C ASP A 66 23.19 -11.20 28.28
N ASP A 67 23.37 -9.89 28.14
CA ASP A 67 23.41 -8.91 29.22
C ASP A 67 22.03 -8.32 29.55
N GLY A 68 20.97 -8.72 28.81
CA GLY A 68 19.59 -8.23 28.97
C GLY A 68 19.30 -6.91 28.29
N GLU A 69 20.16 -6.44 27.36
CA GLU A 69 20.01 -5.18 26.67
C GLU A 69 19.40 -5.35 25.29
N MET A 70 18.52 -4.44 24.90
CA MET A 70 17.98 -4.33 23.55
C MET A 70 19.02 -3.68 22.63
N PHE A 71 19.12 -4.13 21.41
CA PHE A 71 20.08 -3.61 20.42
C PHE A 71 19.46 -3.41 19.06
N GLN A 72 20.03 -2.51 18.26
CA GLN A 72 19.60 -2.29 16.88
C GLN A 72 20.38 -3.22 15.95
N ARG A 73 19.70 -3.77 14.97
CA ARG A 73 20.32 -4.56 13.90
C ARG A 73 19.72 -4.24 12.54
N PRO A 74 20.47 -4.47 11.46
CA PRO A 74 19.92 -4.47 10.10
C PRO A 74 18.80 -5.50 9.96
N GLY A 75 17.80 -5.15 9.18
CA GLY A 75 16.67 -6.03 8.90
C GLY A 75 17.06 -7.27 8.12
N LYS A 76 16.22 -8.29 8.25
CA LYS A 76 16.32 -9.60 7.59
C LYS A 76 15.06 -9.85 6.77
N LEU A 77 15.12 -10.81 5.85
CA LEU A 77 13.95 -11.21 5.06
C LEU A 77 12.75 -11.69 5.90
N SER A 78 12.99 -12.14 7.12
CA SER A 78 11.95 -12.55 8.06
C SER A 78 11.20 -11.39 8.72
N ASP A 79 11.80 -10.22 8.74
CA ASP A 79 11.22 -9.06 9.42
C ASP A 79 10.06 -8.48 8.59
N TYR A 80 9.07 -7.94 9.30
CA TYR A 80 7.92 -7.28 8.70
C TYR A 80 8.29 -5.86 8.26
N LEU A 81 7.57 -5.36 7.25
CA LEU A 81 7.74 -3.98 6.81
C LEU A 81 7.49 -3.01 7.98
N PRO A 82 8.27 -1.94 8.10
CA PRO A 82 8.16 -1.01 9.21
C PRO A 82 6.80 -0.30 9.21
N SER A 83 6.28 -0.05 10.41
CA SER A 83 5.07 0.75 10.61
C SER A 83 5.42 2.21 10.83
N PRO A 84 4.67 3.17 10.26
CA PRO A 84 4.96 4.60 10.41
C PRO A 84 4.72 5.12 11.83
N TYR A 85 3.88 4.43 12.59
CA TYR A 85 3.52 4.82 13.96
C TYR A 85 3.70 3.66 14.93
N PRO A 86 4.12 3.94 16.17
CA PRO A 86 4.31 2.91 17.20
C PRO A 86 2.99 2.32 17.70
N ASN A 87 1.90 3.08 17.62
CA ASN A 87 0.56 2.66 18.06
C ASN A 87 -0.55 3.50 17.38
N GLU A 88 -1.80 3.09 17.58
CA GLU A 88 -2.97 3.77 17.00
C GLU A 88 -3.17 5.20 17.54
N GLU A 89 -2.81 5.47 18.78
CA GLU A 89 -2.96 6.80 19.39
C GLU A 89 -2.04 7.81 18.70
N ALA A 90 -0.78 7.43 18.47
CA ALA A 90 0.17 8.23 17.72
C ALA A 90 -0.29 8.44 16.26
N ALA A 91 -0.84 7.39 15.63
CA ALA A 91 -1.40 7.48 14.28
C ALA A 91 -2.56 8.48 14.21
N ARG A 92 -3.51 8.43 15.16
CA ARG A 92 -4.64 9.37 15.23
C ARG A 92 -4.19 10.80 15.51
N ALA A 93 -3.24 10.97 16.42
CA ALA A 93 -2.70 12.30 16.73
C ALA A 93 -2.06 12.97 15.51
N ALA A 94 -1.31 12.20 14.73
CA ALA A 94 -0.66 12.69 13.51
C ALA A 94 -1.64 12.94 12.34
N ASN A 95 -2.83 12.32 12.34
CA ASN A 95 -3.79 12.35 11.23
C ASN A 95 -5.13 13.03 11.60
N GLY A 96 -5.10 14.04 12.48
CA GLY A 96 -6.30 14.83 12.82
C GLY A 96 -7.43 14.00 13.45
N GLY A 97 -7.09 12.92 14.16
CA GLY A 97 -8.06 11.99 14.78
C GLY A 97 -8.43 10.79 13.89
N GLY A 98 -8.15 10.85 12.59
CA GLY A 98 -8.33 9.71 11.68
C GLY A 98 -7.30 8.61 11.95
N LEU A 99 -7.70 7.34 11.79
CA LEU A 99 -6.77 6.20 11.83
C LEU A 99 -6.55 5.69 10.42
N PRO A 100 -5.33 5.86 9.84
CA PRO A 100 -4.99 5.22 8.57
C PRO A 100 -5.05 3.70 8.73
N PRO A 101 -5.87 2.99 7.94
CA PRO A 101 -5.94 1.54 8.04
C PRO A 101 -4.65 0.87 7.57
N ASP A 102 -4.34 -0.31 8.14
CA ASP A 102 -3.33 -1.22 7.59
C ASP A 102 -3.74 -1.70 6.20
N LEU A 103 -2.82 -1.64 5.24
CA LEU A 103 -3.10 -1.96 3.84
C LEU A 103 -2.87 -3.43 3.47
N SER A 104 -2.36 -4.27 4.38
CA SER A 104 -2.01 -5.67 4.08
C SER A 104 -3.15 -6.49 3.46
N LEU A 105 -4.40 -6.21 3.85
CA LEU A 105 -5.59 -6.92 3.39
C LEU A 105 -6.67 -5.96 2.86
N ILE A 106 -6.32 -4.71 2.56
CA ILE A 106 -7.31 -3.66 2.26
C ILE A 106 -8.22 -4.02 1.08
N VAL A 107 -7.67 -4.62 0.03
CA VAL A 107 -8.41 -5.03 -1.16
C VAL A 107 -9.47 -6.09 -0.83
N LYS A 108 -9.17 -7.02 0.10
CA LYS A 108 -10.14 -8.02 0.57
C LYS A 108 -11.11 -7.48 1.64
N ALA A 109 -10.70 -6.45 2.35
CA ALA A 109 -11.47 -5.85 3.43
C ALA A 109 -12.45 -4.75 2.97
N ARG A 110 -12.55 -4.50 1.68
CA ARG A 110 -13.47 -3.50 1.12
C ARG A 110 -14.36 -4.11 0.06
N HIS A 111 -15.64 -3.75 0.11
CA HIS A 111 -16.58 -4.08 -0.96
C HIS A 111 -16.13 -3.38 -2.24
N GLY A 112 -16.11 -4.10 -3.35
CA GLY A 112 -15.56 -3.60 -4.62
C GLY A 112 -14.05 -3.81 -4.77
N GLY A 113 -13.34 -4.29 -3.72
CA GLY A 113 -11.96 -4.74 -3.81
C GLY A 113 -11.01 -3.73 -4.45
N ALA A 114 -10.31 -4.19 -5.47
CA ALA A 114 -9.34 -3.40 -6.24
C ALA A 114 -9.97 -2.17 -6.92
N ASP A 115 -11.16 -2.35 -7.50
CA ASP A 115 -11.87 -1.26 -8.20
C ASP A 115 -12.25 -0.14 -7.24
N TYR A 116 -12.66 -0.50 -6.02
CA TYR A 116 -12.93 0.48 -4.97
C TYR A 116 -11.68 1.28 -4.59
N VAL A 117 -10.56 0.60 -4.34
CA VAL A 117 -9.31 1.28 -3.95
C VAL A 117 -8.81 2.19 -5.08
N PHE A 118 -8.85 1.71 -6.32
CA PHE A 118 -8.51 2.52 -7.50
C PHE A 118 -9.39 3.76 -7.63
N SER A 119 -10.72 3.57 -7.56
CA SER A 119 -11.69 4.66 -7.66
C SER A 119 -11.54 5.67 -6.52
N LEU A 120 -11.24 5.19 -5.31
CA LEU A 120 -10.97 6.05 -4.16
C LEU A 120 -9.73 6.93 -4.39
N LEU A 121 -8.63 6.35 -4.86
CA LEU A 121 -7.37 7.08 -5.08
C LEU A 121 -7.46 8.11 -6.21
N THR A 122 -8.27 7.84 -7.24
CA THR A 122 -8.43 8.71 -8.41
C THR A 122 -9.65 9.62 -8.36
N GLY A 123 -10.56 9.39 -7.41
CA GLY A 123 -11.90 10.01 -7.38
C GLY A 123 -12.01 11.32 -6.60
N TYR A 124 -10.92 11.91 -6.14
CA TYR A 124 -10.96 13.21 -5.47
C TYR A 124 -11.37 14.31 -6.43
N THR A 125 -12.47 15.00 -6.10
CA THR A 125 -13.03 16.11 -6.89
C THR A 125 -13.53 17.20 -5.97
N ASP A 126 -13.80 18.37 -6.52
CA ASP A 126 -14.52 19.40 -5.78
C ASP A 126 -15.96 18.95 -5.48
N PRO A 127 -16.49 19.31 -4.29
CA PRO A 127 -17.86 18.95 -3.94
C PRO A 127 -18.86 19.64 -4.87
N PRO A 128 -19.93 18.94 -5.30
CA PRO A 128 -20.97 19.55 -6.12
C PRO A 128 -21.72 20.65 -5.34
N ALA A 129 -22.38 21.53 -6.10
CA ALA A 129 -23.14 22.63 -5.51
C ALA A 129 -24.15 22.12 -4.47
N GLY A 130 -24.15 22.74 -3.28
CA GLY A 130 -25.04 22.38 -2.17
C GLY A 130 -24.50 21.28 -1.24
N VAL A 131 -23.37 20.68 -1.53
CA VAL A 131 -22.70 19.74 -0.63
C VAL A 131 -21.69 20.50 0.24
N ASN A 132 -21.92 20.47 1.55
CA ASN A 132 -20.98 21.03 2.53
C ASN A 132 -20.03 19.93 3.02
N VAL A 133 -18.74 20.13 2.83
CA VAL A 133 -17.70 19.26 3.37
C VAL A 133 -17.28 19.78 4.74
N GLN A 134 -17.21 18.90 5.73
CA GLN A 134 -16.77 19.28 7.08
C GLN A 134 -15.29 19.68 7.07
N GLU A 135 -14.91 20.58 7.97
CA GLU A 135 -13.53 21.01 8.13
C GLU A 135 -12.62 19.81 8.44
N GLY A 136 -11.48 19.71 7.74
CA GLY A 136 -10.53 18.60 7.85
C GLY A 136 -10.90 17.35 7.05
N LEU A 137 -12.03 17.36 6.33
CA LEU A 137 -12.43 16.27 5.43
C LEU A 137 -12.30 16.69 3.97
N ASN A 138 -12.21 15.71 3.09
CA ASN A 138 -12.10 15.87 1.64
C ASN A 138 -13.27 15.18 0.97
N PHE A 139 -13.81 15.77 -0.10
CA PHE A 139 -14.89 15.16 -0.85
C PHE A 139 -14.35 14.05 -1.75
N ASN A 140 -14.98 12.87 -1.65
CA ASN A 140 -14.70 11.74 -2.53
C ASN A 140 -15.98 10.92 -2.72
N PRO A 141 -16.58 10.89 -3.93
CA PRO A 141 -17.86 10.24 -4.18
C PRO A 141 -17.82 8.71 -4.01
N PHE A 142 -16.63 8.11 -4.04
CA PHE A 142 -16.45 6.67 -3.87
C PHE A 142 -16.31 6.24 -2.40
N PHE A 143 -16.06 7.19 -1.49
CA PHE A 143 -16.01 6.89 -0.07
C PHE A 143 -17.42 6.86 0.55
N PRO A 144 -17.75 5.89 1.43
CA PRO A 144 -19.03 5.88 2.12
C PRO A 144 -19.27 7.18 2.89
N GLY A 145 -20.37 7.86 2.58
CA GLY A 145 -20.68 9.19 3.14
C GLY A 145 -19.99 10.34 2.41
N THR A 146 -19.26 10.08 1.34
CA THR A 146 -18.62 11.06 0.43
C THR A 146 -17.58 12.00 1.03
N GLN A 147 -17.26 11.87 2.32
CA GLN A 147 -16.29 12.70 3.01
C GLN A 147 -15.24 11.82 3.72
N ILE A 148 -13.99 12.02 3.40
CA ILE A 148 -12.88 11.22 3.90
C ILE A 148 -11.80 12.10 4.52
N ALA A 149 -11.20 11.65 5.64
CA ALA A 149 -10.11 12.37 6.29
C ALA A 149 -8.78 12.31 5.50
N MET A 150 -8.56 11.23 4.73
CA MET A 150 -7.39 11.13 3.87
C MET A 150 -7.44 12.19 2.77
N ALA A 151 -6.43 13.03 2.67
CA ALA A 151 -6.29 13.98 1.56
C ALA A 151 -5.93 13.26 0.25
N ARG A 152 -6.10 13.93 -0.88
CA ARG A 152 -5.55 13.47 -2.15
C ARG A 152 -4.03 13.38 -2.02
N VAL A 153 -3.46 12.23 -2.29
CA VAL A 153 -2.01 11.97 -2.14
C VAL A 153 -1.31 11.70 -3.47
N LEU A 154 -2.05 11.35 -4.53
CA LEU A 154 -1.48 11.09 -5.85
C LEU A 154 -1.66 12.29 -6.77
N PHE A 155 -0.55 12.76 -7.33
CA PHE A 155 -0.46 13.82 -8.33
C PHE A 155 0.46 13.34 -9.45
N ASP A 156 0.25 13.82 -10.66
CA ASP A 156 1.10 13.43 -11.79
C ASP A 156 2.56 13.80 -11.50
N ASP A 157 3.47 12.92 -11.93
CA ASP A 157 4.92 13.04 -11.76
C ASP A 157 5.42 13.12 -10.29
N LEU A 158 4.62 12.60 -9.34
CA LEU A 158 5.00 12.58 -7.92
C LEU A 158 6.14 11.59 -7.62
N VAL A 159 6.22 10.50 -8.37
CA VAL A 159 7.22 9.43 -8.25
C VAL A 159 7.97 9.33 -9.57
N GLU A 160 9.26 9.07 -9.53
CA GLU A 160 10.06 8.77 -10.73
C GLU A 160 10.29 7.25 -10.83
N PHE A 161 9.70 6.61 -11.84
CA PHE A 161 9.86 5.18 -12.05
C PHE A 161 11.15 4.86 -12.79
N ASP A 162 11.94 3.91 -12.26
CA ASP A 162 13.20 3.46 -12.84
C ASP A 162 13.08 2.94 -14.28
N ASP A 163 11.91 2.42 -14.65
CA ASP A 163 11.64 1.87 -15.99
C ASP A 163 11.19 2.93 -17.02
N GLY A 164 11.14 4.19 -16.61
CA GLY A 164 10.72 5.32 -17.47
C GLY A 164 9.22 5.36 -17.76
N THR A 165 8.39 4.56 -17.09
CA THR A 165 6.93 4.64 -17.20
C THR A 165 6.45 6.00 -16.69
N PRO A 166 5.57 6.73 -17.41
CA PRO A 166 5.03 8.00 -16.92
C PRO A 166 4.24 7.82 -15.63
N ALA A 167 4.60 8.57 -14.58
CA ALA A 167 3.97 8.49 -13.27
C ALA A 167 2.69 9.33 -13.20
N THR A 168 1.73 9.07 -14.07
CA THR A 168 0.41 9.70 -13.97
C THR A 168 -0.35 9.21 -12.75
N THR A 169 -1.24 10.02 -12.20
CA THR A 169 -2.11 9.66 -11.06
C THR A 169 -2.80 8.31 -11.28
N SER A 170 -3.32 8.06 -12.48
CA SER A 170 -3.99 6.79 -12.81
C SER A 170 -3.02 5.61 -12.91
N GLN A 171 -1.80 5.83 -13.43
CA GLN A 171 -0.78 4.79 -13.49
C GLN A 171 -0.30 4.40 -12.09
N MET A 172 0.02 5.37 -11.26
CA MET A 172 0.41 5.13 -9.86
C MET A 172 -0.70 4.43 -9.07
N ALA A 173 -1.95 4.88 -9.22
CA ALA A 173 -3.10 4.23 -8.58
C ALA A 173 -3.26 2.79 -9.04
N LYS A 174 -3.15 2.51 -10.34
CA LYS A 174 -3.19 1.15 -10.88
C LYS A 174 -2.08 0.28 -10.30
N ASP A 175 -0.85 0.76 -10.33
CA ASP A 175 0.32 -0.01 -9.91
C ASP A 175 0.28 -0.32 -8.40
N VAL A 176 -0.07 0.66 -7.56
CA VAL A 176 -0.18 0.41 -6.11
C VAL A 176 -1.32 -0.54 -5.77
N VAL A 177 -2.46 -0.45 -6.46
CA VAL A 177 -3.57 -1.40 -6.28
C VAL A 177 -3.15 -2.80 -6.71
N HIS A 178 -2.42 -2.95 -7.82
CA HIS A 178 -1.83 -4.22 -8.26
C HIS A 178 -0.95 -4.83 -7.16
N PHE A 179 -0.05 -4.04 -6.58
CA PHE A 179 0.78 -4.46 -5.47
C PHE A 179 -0.08 -4.93 -4.29
N LEU A 180 -1.10 -4.16 -3.88
CA LEU A 180 -1.97 -4.50 -2.76
C LEU A 180 -2.85 -5.75 -3.03
N CYS A 181 -3.17 -6.05 -4.28
CA CYS A 181 -3.90 -7.27 -4.65
C CYS A 181 -3.11 -8.54 -4.43
N VAL A 182 -1.79 -8.53 -4.68
CA VAL A 182 -0.97 -9.74 -4.59
C VAL A 182 -0.54 -10.07 -3.16
N GLN A 183 -0.59 -9.11 -2.23
CA GLN A 183 -0.16 -9.31 -0.84
C GLN A 183 -0.96 -10.42 -0.12
N PRO A 184 -2.29 -10.47 -0.18
CA PRO A 184 -3.05 -11.54 0.45
C PRO A 184 -2.70 -12.95 -0.06
N CYS A 185 -2.31 -13.07 -1.33
CA CYS A 185 -1.90 -14.35 -1.94
C CYS A 185 -0.51 -14.77 -1.48
N ALA A 186 0.42 -13.82 -1.36
CA ALA A 186 1.76 -14.05 -0.83
C ALA A 186 1.73 -14.55 0.62
N LEU A 187 0.78 -14.05 1.43
CA LEU A 187 0.55 -14.52 2.80
C LEU A 187 0.05 -15.96 2.89
N CYS A 188 -0.76 -16.40 1.92
CA CYS A 188 -1.31 -17.76 1.91
C CYS A 188 -0.34 -18.81 1.33
N GLY A 189 0.85 -18.42 0.83
CA GLY A 189 1.79 -19.35 0.19
C GLY A 189 1.29 -19.94 -1.14
N ILE A 190 0.19 -19.42 -1.68
CA ILE A 190 -0.46 -19.93 -2.91
C ILE A 190 0.11 -19.18 -4.10
N LEU A 191 1.44 -19.25 -4.30
CA LEU A 191 2.12 -18.52 -5.38
C LEU A 191 2.08 -19.24 -6.73
N THR A 192 1.55 -20.47 -6.83
CA THR A 192 1.88 -21.31 -7.98
C THR A 192 0.76 -21.59 -9.00
N HIS A 193 -0.54 -21.45 -8.71
CA HIS A 193 -1.57 -21.74 -9.74
C HIS A 193 -2.95 -21.10 -9.60
N VAL A 194 -3.24 -20.26 -8.62
CA VAL A 194 -4.61 -19.72 -8.45
C VAL A 194 -4.59 -18.19 -8.47
N GLN A 195 -4.21 -17.64 -9.63
CA GLN A 195 -4.13 -16.20 -9.85
C GLN A 195 -5.49 -15.52 -10.04
N GLU A 196 -6.51 -16.29 -10.43
CA GLU A 196 -7.86 -15.78 -10.71
C GLU A 196 -8.76 -15.65 -9.48
N LEU A 197 -8.35 -16.17 -8.32
CA LEU A 197 -9.16 -16.21 -7.10
C LEU A 197 -8.72 -15.21 -6.02
N CYS A 198 -7.66 -14.43 -6.26
CA CYS A 198 -7.09 -13.55 -5.24
C CYS A 198 -7.51 -12.07 -5.33
N CYS A 199 -8.19 -11.67 -6.40
CA CYS A 199 -8.76 -10.32 -6.54
C CYS A 199 -10.28 -10.36 -6.53
#